data_dccf71545e4524b3872de1bff693742a
#
_entry.id   dccf71545e4524b3872de1bff693742a
#
_cell.length_a   1.000
_cell.length_b   1.000
_cell.length_c   1.000
_cell.angle_alpha   90.00
_cell.angle_beta   90.00
_cell.angle_gamma   90.00
#
_symmetry.space_group_name_H-M   'P 1'
#
loop_
_entity.id
_entity.type
_entity.pdbx_description
1 polymer ?
#
loop_
_entity_poly.entity_id
_entity_poly.type
_entity_poly.pdbx_seq_one_letter_code
_entity_poly.pdbx_strand_id
1 'polypeptide(L)'
;DYRWQSKKIINRVDKLLDAIKDLAPDGFISDVERGFSRAPMAVRVSPYLLSLIDWTNPVDDPLRIQFIPLGSKFLPDHPKLGLDSLHEQADAPVPGLTHRYPDKALFLVIDTCPVYCRFCTRSYAVGVDTDQVEKISLKASKSRWERAFEYIASRPELEDIVISGGDAYNLRADWVRELGTSLIKIPNVQRIRFASKGLAVMPQKVLTDHDWFDAMAEVHALGRSMGKEVAFHTHFNHANEVTELSRQALNRFFDAGIIVRNQSVLLRGVNDTPESMSLLVKRLGHINVHPYYVYVHDLVQGAEDMRTTVQTAVD
;
A
#
# COMPACT_ATOMS: atom_id res chain seq x y z
N ASP A 1 -2.06 -19.90 -4.44
CA ASP A 1 -1.44 -20.02 -3.10
C ASP A 1 -0.52 -18.83 -2.86
N TYR A 2 -0.68 -18.16 -1.70
CA TYR A 2 0.11 -16.96 -1.39
C TYR A 2 1.58 -17.28 -1.06
N ARG A 3 1.87 -18.47 -0.48
CA ARG A 3 3.25 -18.88 -0.17
C ARG A 3 4.06 -19.05 -1.44
N TRP A 4 3.42 -19.59 -2.49
CA TRP A 4 4.05 -19.67 -3.81
C TRP A 4 4.31 -18.27 -4.37
N GLN A 5 3.32 -17.36 -4.31
CA GLN A 5 3.48 -15.96 -4.75
C GLN A 5 4.64 -15.29 -4.00
N SER A 6 4.67 -15.42 -2.67
CA SER A 6 5.72 -14.83 -1.82
C SER A 6 7.11 -15.40 -2.13
N LYS A 7 7.21 -16.72 -2.34
CA LYS A 7 8.48 -17.38 -2.71
C LYS A 7 8.98 -16.98 -4.09
N LYS A 8 8.08 -16.63 -4.99
CA LYS A 8 8.35 -16.27 -6.38
C LYS A 8 8.34 -14.75 -6.64
N ILE A 9 8.27 -13.95 -5.57
CA ILE A 9 8.43 -12.49 -5.69
C ILE A 9 9.76 -12.18 -6.37
N ILE A 10 9.70 -11.31 -7.37
CA ILE A 10 10.86 -10.79 -8.06
C ILE A 10 11.30 -9.52 -7.33
N ASN A 11 12.53 -9.55 -6.81
CA ASN A 11 13.13 -8.47 -6.02
C ASN A 11 14.50 -8.02 -6.52
N ARG A 12 14.85 -8.40 -7.76
CA ARG A 12 16.07 -7.99 -8.45
C ARG A 12 15.73 -7.62 -9.89
N VAL A 13 16.37 -6.56 -10.38
CA VAL A 13 16.11 -6.02 -11.73
C VAL A 13 16.42 -7.06 -12.80
N ASP A 14 17.59 -7.74 -12.73
CA ASP A 14 17.96 -8.79 -13.67
C ASP A 14 16.92 -9.91 -13.81
N LYS A 15 16.31 -10.31 -12.67
CA LYS A 15 15.24 -11.32 -12.65
C LYS A 15 13.92 -10.81 -13.23
N LEU A 16 13.63 -9.51 -13.06
CA LEU A 16 12.47 -8.91 -13.70
C LEU A 16 12.65 -8.88 -15.20
N LEU A 17 13.81 -8.39 -15.69
CA LEU A 17 14.10 -8.31 -17.11
C LEU A 17 14.03 -9.69 -17.77
N ASP A 18 14.60 -10.72 -17.13
CA ASP A 18 14.52 -12.10 -17.62
C ASP A 18 13.08 -12.63 -17.67
N ALA A 19 12.25 -12.28 -16.68
CA ALA A 19 10.86 -12.73 -16.64
C ALA A 19 9.95 -12.09 -17.69
N ILE A 20 10.29 -10.89 -18.18
CA ILE A 20 9.44 -10.14 -19.12
C ILE A 20 10.01 -10.05 -20.55
N LYS A 21 11.22 -10.56 -20.80
CA LYS A 21 11.93 -10.41 -22.10
C LYS A 21 11.17 -10.95 -23.30
N ASP A 22 10.43 -12.04 -23.12
CA ASP A 22 9.66 -12.69 -24.19
C ASP A 22 8.20 -12.19 -24.27
N LEU A 23 7.81 -11.29 -23.36
CA LEU A 23 6.47 -10.74 -23.27
C LEU A 23 6.37 -9.31 -23.81
N ALA A 24 7.42 -8.54 -23.62
CA ALA A 24 7.45 -7.11 -23.91
C ALA A 24 8.00 -6.81 -25.31
N PRO A 25 7.59 -5.68 -25.95
CA PRO A 25 8.11 -5.27 -27.24
C PRO A 25 9.59 -4.87 -27.18
N ASP A 26 10.22 -4.83 -28.36
CA ASP A 26 11.63 -4.43 -28.52
C ASP A 26 11.90 -3.06 -27.87
N GLY A 27 13.06 -2.93 -27.24
CA GLY A 27 13.48 -1.71 -26.56
C GLY A 27 12.86 -1.46 -25.19
N PHE A 28 11.75 -2.12 -24.84
CA PHE A 28 11.10 -1.95 -23.53
C PHE A 28 12.00 -2.41 -22.39
N ILE A 29 12.69 -3.53 -22.54
CA ILE A 29 13.58 -4.11 -21.51
C ILE A 29 14.68 -3.13 -21.10
N SER A 30 15.37 -2.53 -22.07
CA SER A 30 16.42 -1.54 -21.79
C SER A 30 15.86 -0.25 -21.16
N ASP A 31 14.61 0.08 -21.46
CA ASP A 31 13.94 1.24 -20.85
C ASP A 31 13.55 0.98 -19.39
N VAL A 32 13.10 -0.23 -19.06
CA VAL A 32 12.87 -0.68 -17.67
C VAL A 32 14.16 -0.66 -16.86
N GLU A 33 15.27 -1.17 -17.41
CA GLU A 33 16.58 -1.14 -16.74
C GLU A 33 17.01 0.30 -16.43
N ARG A 34 16.94 1.22 -17.38
CA ARG A 34 17.19 2.66 -17.16
C ARG A 34 16.20 3.26 -16.14
N GLY A 35 14.97 2.77 -16.12
CA GLY A 35 13.98 3.20 -15.15
C GLY A 35 14.39 2.87 -13.71
N PHE A 36 14.77 1.63 -13.45
CA PHE A 36 15.18 1.20 -12.11
C PHE A 36 16.51 1.80 -11.64
N SER A 37 17.44 2.12 -12.53
CA SER A 37 18.69 2.82 -12.15
C SER A 37 18.46 4.22 -11.57
N ARG A 38 17.29 4.81 -11.83
CA ARG A 38 16.88 6.15 -11.36
C ARG A 38 15.80 6.12 -10.27
N ALA A 39 15.21 4.94 -10.02
CA ALA A 39 14.07 4.83 -9.13
C ALA A 39 14.48 4.86 -7.64
N PRO A 40 13.76 5.58 -6.77
CA PRO A 40 13.97 5.58 -5.32
C PRO A 40 13.49 4.28 -4.66
N MET A 41 12.69 3.50 -5.36
CA MET A 41 12.15 2.22 -4.89
C MET A 41 12.81 1.06 -5.64
N ALA A 42 13.28 0.07 -4.90
CA ALA A 42 13.76 -1.18 -5.48
C ALA A 42 12.61 -1.96 -6.16
N VAL A 43 12.96 -2.87 -7.06
CA VAL A 43 11.95 -3.76 -7.65
C VAL A 43 11.44 -4.74 -6.59
N ARG A 44 10.12 -4.86 -6.51
CA ARG A 44 9.43 -5.92 -5.79
C ARG A 44 8.05 -6.13 -6.39
N VAL A 45 7.89 -7.19 -7.18
CA VAL A 45 6.64 -7.51 -7.88
C VAL A 45 6.30 -8.98 -7.72
N SER A 46 5.02 -9.28 -7.59
CA SER A 46 4.53 -10.67 -7.52
C SER A 46 4.26 -11.22 -8.93
N PRO A 47 4.35 -12.55 -9.13
CA PRO A 47 3.90 -13.16 -10.39
C PRO A 47 2.45 -12.82 -10.73
N TYR A 48 1.59 -12.74 -9.72
CA TYR A 48 0.20 -12.33 -9.91
C TYR A 48 0.09 -10.93 -10.52
N LEU A 49 0.81 -9.95 -9.97
CA LEU A 49 0.80 -8.59 -10.52
C LEU A 49 1.30 -8.57 -11.97
N LEU A 50 2.38 -9.28 -12.28
CA LEU A 50 2.89 -9.38 -13.65
C LEU A 50 1.88 -10.01 -14.62
N SER A 51 1.06 -10.95 -14.16
CA SER A 51 0.02 -11.58 -14.98
C SER A 51 -1.17 -10.67 -15.30
N LEU A 52 -1.30 -9.54 -14.62
CA LEU A 52 -2.37 -8.57 -14.85
C LEU A 52 -1.99 -7.46 -15.83
N ILE A 53 -0.70 -7.30 -16.13
CA ILE A 53 -0.19 -6.29 -17.06
C ILE A 53 -0.48 -6.72 -18.50
N ASP A 54 -0.98 -5.79 -19.30
CA ASP A 54 -1.11 -5.98 -20.74
C ASP A 54 0.26 -5.80 -21.43
N TRP A 55 0.93 -6.91 -21.69
CA TRP A 55 2.25 -6.92 -22.33
C TRP A 55 2.22 -6.61 -23.82
N THR A 56 1.05 -6.50 -24.45
CA THR A 56 0.93 -6.05 -25.85
C THR A 56 1.08 -4.53 -25.96
N ASN A 57 0.70 -3.78 -24.91
CA ASN A 57 0.92 -2.33 -24.79
C ASN A 57 1.39 -1.96 -23.37
N PRO A 58 2.56 -2.42 -22.91
CA PRO A 58 2.99 -2.21 -21.53
C PRO A 58 3.38 -0.75 -21.24
N VAL A 59 3.61 0.09 -22.25
CA VAL A 59 3.98 1.51 -22.07
C VAL A 59 2.83 2.30 -21.44
N ASP A 60 1.59 2.00 -21.82
CA ASP A 60 0.40 2.71 -21.35
C ASP A 60 -0.47 1.86 -20.41
N ASP A 61 0.00 0.66 -20.03
CA ASP A 61 -0.72 -0.18 -19.11
C ASP A 61 -0.76 0.44 -17.70
N PRO A 62 -1.96 0.65 -17.09
CA PRO A 62 -2.12 1.35 -15.82
C PRO A 62 -1.54 0.61 -14.61
N LEU A 63 -1.37 -0.72 -14.70
CA LEU A 63 -0.71 -1.49 -13.65
C LEU A 63 0.80 -1.38 -13.78
N ARG A 64 1.35 -1.54 -15.01
CA ARG A 64 2.78 -1.33 -15.25
C ARG A 64 3.22 0.06 -14.76
N ILE A 65 2.47 1.12 -15.08
CA ILE A 65 2.79 2.50 -14.67
C ILE A 65 3.00 2.59 -13.16
N GLN A 66 2.21 1.92 -12.37
CA GLN A 66 2.27 1.97 -10.91
C GLN A 66 3.51 1.27 -10.30
N PHE A 67 4.10 0.28 -10.99
CA PHE A 67 5.08 -0.62 -10.36
C PHE A 67 6.41 -0.74 -11.11
N ILE A 68 6.43 -0.56 -12.43
CA ILE A 68 7.62 -0.73 -13.27
C ILE A 68 7.96 0.59 -13.96
N PRO A 69 9.04 1.28 -13.56
CA PRO A 69 9.44 2.54 -14.16
C PRO A 69 9.99 2.34 -15.56
N LEU A 70 9.85 3.36 -16.43
CA LEU A 70 10.53 3.47 -17.71
C LEU A 70 11.46 4.68 -17.70
N GLY A 71 12.73 4.50 -18.05
CA GLY A 71 13.73 5.56 -18.09
C GLY A 71 13.34 6.73 -18.99
N SER A 72 12.67 6.42 -20.13
CA SER A 72 12.17 7.40 -21.10
C SER A 72 11.01 8.27 -20.55
N LYS A 73 10.33 7.85 -19.50
CA LYS A 73 9.19 8.58 -18.93
C LYS A 73 9.55 9.46 -17.73
N PHE A 74 10.75 9.35 -17.17
CA PHE A 74 11.16 10.19 -16.05
C PHE A 74 11.17 11.66 -16.43
N LEU A 75 10.48 12.46 -15.63
CA LEU A 75 10.53 13.91 -15.65
C LEU A 75 11.45 14.43 -14.54
N PRO A 76 12.01 15.65 -14.65
CA PRO A 76 12.71 16.30 -13.57
C PRO A 76 11.82 16.44 -12.34
N ASP A 77 12.35 16.08 -11.19
CA ASP A 77 11.63 16.23 -9.92
C ASP A 77 11.36 17.72 -9.60
N HIS A 78 10.26 17.97 -8.91
CA HIS A 78 9.88 19.32 -8.51
C HIS A 78 10.93 19.92 -7.54
N PRO A 79 11.34 21.22 -7.69
CA PRO A 79 12.39 21.84 -6.87
C PRO A 79 12.13 21.85 -5.36
N LYS A 80 10.86 21.75 -4.95
CA LYS A 80 10.44 21.69 -3.53
C LYS A 80 10.33 20.27 -2.98
N LEU A 81 10.72 19.27 -3.77
CA LEU A 81 10.64 17.88 -3.36
C LEU A 81 11.56 17.64 -2.17
N GLY A 82 11.03 16.92 -1.15
CA GLY A 82 11.78 16.34 -0.05
C GLY A 82 11.57 14.84 -0.02
N LEU A 83 12.56 14.08 0.45
CA LEU A 83 12.46 12.63 0.50
C LEU A 83 11.29 12.14 1.38
N ASP A 84 11.07 12.79 2.52
CA ASP A 84 9.88 12.65 3.37
C ASP A 84 8.90 13.78 3.02
N SER A 85 8.23 13.64 1.88
CA SER A 85 7.34 14.67 1.33
C SER A 85 6.19 15.05 2.25
N LEU A 86 5.79 14.13 3.13
CA LEU A 86 4.72 14.34 4.10
C LEU A 86 5.23 14.80 5.48
N HIS A 87 6.54 14.95 5.68
CA HIS A 87 7.16 15.30 6.97
C HIS A 87 6.73 14.37 8.12
N GLU A 88 6.54 13.09 7.84
CA GLU A 88 6.07 12.11 8.82
C GLU A 88 7.05 11.93 9.97
N GLN A 89 8.35 12.07 9.72
CA GLN A 89 9.40 11.98 10.74
C GLN A 89 9.37 13.14 11.72
N ALA A 90 9.08 14.36 11.25
CA ALA A 90 9.00 15.54 12.10
C ALA A 90 7.81 15.46 13.08
N ASP A 91 6.74 14.79 12.69
CA ASP A 91 5.53 14.59 13.49
C ASP A 91 5.53 13.25 14.26
N ALA A 92 6.68 12.58 14.36
CA ALA A 92 6.81 11.27 15.02
C ALA A 92 7.34 11.42 16.47
N PRO A 93 6.46 11.45 17.49
CA PRO A 93 6.86 11.55 18.91
C PRO A 93 7.62 10.30 19.38
N VAL A 94 7.37 9.16 18.75
CA VAL A 94 8.14 7.92 18.89
C VAL A 94 8.41 7.33 17.50
N PRO A 95 9.54 6.63 17.28
CA PRO A 95 9.87 6.11 15.97
C PRO A 95 8.75 5.25 15.35
N GLY A 96 8.27 5.66 14.18
CA GLY A 96 7.22 4.97 13.45
C GLY A 96 5.78 5.27 13.89
N LEU A 97 5.56 6.22 14.79
CA LEU A 97 4.22 6.72 15.11
C LEU A 97 4.13 8.20 14.72
N THR A 98 3.43 8.53 13.65
CA THR A 98 3.19 9.91 13.22
C THR A 98 1.89 10.42 13.83
N HIS A 99 1.96 11.47 14.67
CA HIS A 99 0.82 12.10 15.33
C HIS A 99 0.68 13.55 14.87
N ARG A 100 0.02 13.74 13.74
CA ARG A 100 -0.19 15.06 13.11
C ARG A 100 -1.54 15.67 13.45
N TYR A 101 -2.57 14.84 13.57
CA TYR A 101 -3.95 15.26 13.82
C TYR A 101 -4.31 15.07 15.27
N PRO A 102 -5.17 15.92 15.86
CA PRO A 102 -5.49 15.85 17.28
C PRO A 102 -6.00 14.48 17.74
N ASP A 103 -6.82 13.84 16.91
CA ASP A 103 -7.61 12.64 17.24
C ASP A 103 -7.12 11.35 16.61
N LYS A 104 -6.07 11.40 15.77
CA LYS A 104 -5.62 10.21 15.03
C LYS A 104 -4.13 10.17 14.81
N ALA A 105 -3.58 8.95 14.78
CA ALA A 105 -2.19 8.71 14.49
C ALA A 105 -2.00 7.60 13.45
N LEU A 106 -0.89 7.70 12.72
CA LEU A 106 -0.43 6.71 11.77
C LEU A 106 0.70 5.89 12.43
N PHE A 107 0.50 4.59 12.53
CA PHE A 107 1.44 3.66 13.15
C PHE A 107 2.13 2.78 12.09
N LEU A 108 3.40 3.08 11.83
CA LEU A 108 4.24 2.36 10.87
C LEU A 108 4.88 1.15 11.57
N VAL A 109 4.23 0.01 11.49
CA VAL A 109 4.60 -1.20 12.26
C VAL A 109 5.67 -2.06 11.59
N ILE A 110 5.85 -1.91 10.27
CA ILE A 110 6.75 -2.71 9.43
C ILE A 110 7.21 -1.87 8.23
N ASP A 111 8.36 -2.19 7.64
CA ASP A 111 8.97 -1.48 6.52
C ASP A 111 8.92 -2.24 5.17
N THR A 112 8.22 -3.37 5.12
CA THR A 112 8.12 -4.19 3.90
C THR A 112 6.70 -4.27 3.38
N CYS A 113 6.56 -4.37 2.04
CA CYS A 113 5.29 -4.55 1.34
C CYS A 113 5.29 -5.84 0.52
N PRO A 114 4.13 -6.38 0.12
CA PRO A 114 4.07 -7.47 -0.84
C PRO A 114 4.63 -7.07 -2.22
N VAL A 115 4.41 -5.81 -2.64
CA VAL A 115 4.98 -5.19 -3.84
C VAL A 115 5.41 -3.76 -3.52
N TYR A 116 6.33 -3.17 -4.30
CA TYR A 116 6.71 -1.77 -4.12
C TYR A 116 6.12 -0.89 -5.21
N CYS A 117 5.36 0.13 -4.80
CA CYS A 117 4.75 1.10 -5.70
C CYS A 117 5.73 2.23 -6.00
N ARG A 118 5.76 2.74 -7.24
CA ARG A 118 6.58 3.89 -7.64
C ARG A 118 6.19 5.19 -6.92
N PHE A 119 4.91 5.36 -6.67
CA PHE A 119 4.31 6.55 -6.02
C PHE A 119 4.36 6.51 -4.48
N CYS A 120 5.26 5.72 -3.90
CA CYS A 120 5.33 5.53 -2.46
C CYS A 120 5.84 6.78 -1.74
N THR A 121 4.98 7.50 -0.98
CA THR A 121 5.36 8.64 -0.15
C THR A 121 6.31 8.28 0.99
N ARG A 122 6.46 6.98 1.29
CA ARG A 122 7.38 6.45 2.32
C ARG A 122 8.61 5.80 1.73
N SER A 123 9.01 6.22 0.53
CA SER A 123 10.23 5.72 -0.11
C SER A 123 11.48 5.95 0.75
N TYR A 124 11.46 6.86 1.70
CA TYR A 124 12.52 7.12 2.69
C TYR A 124 12.71 5.98 3.71
N ALA A 125 11.70 5.10 3.92
CA ALA A 125 11.73 4.07 4.97
C ALA A 125 11.27 2.68 4.50
N VAL A 126 10.55 2.59 3.38
CA VAL A 126 9.99 1.33 2.88
C VAL A 126 10.94 0.67 1.89
N GLY A 127 11.17 -0.62 2.09
CA GLY A 127 12.00 -1.45 1.22
C GLY A 127 13.47 -1.46 1.61
N VAL A 128 14.31 -1.82 0.67
CA VAL A 128 15.77 -1.85 0.80
C VAL A 128 16.40 -0.60 0.20
N ASP A 129 17.63 -0.29 0.57
CA ASP A 129 18.42 0.79 -0.01
C ASP A 129 18.51 0.64 -1.52
N THR A 130 18.59 1.78 -2.19
CA THR A 130 18.83 1.90 -3.62
C THR A 130 20.00 2.85 -3.86
N ASP A 131 20.49 2.94 -5.10
CA ASP A 131 21.53 3.92 -5.45
C ASP A 131 21.04 5.38 -5.26
N GLN A 132 19.73 5.58 -5.14
CA GLN A 132 19.10 6.89 -5.00
C GLN A 132 18.75 7.26 -3.56
N VAL A 133 18.52 6.27 -2.68
CA VAL A 133 17.96 6.49 -1.34
C VAL A 133 18.52 5.47 -0.34
N GLU A 134 19.15 5.98 0.74
CA GLU A 134 19.39 5.21 1.95
C GLU A 134 18.14 5.26 2.84
N LYS A 135 17.64 4.10 3.25
CA LYS A 135 16.37 3.98 3.98
C LYS A 135 16.57 4.07 5.49
N ILE A 136 15.69 4.77 6.17
CA ILE A 136 15.61 4.62 7.63
C ILE A 136 14.91 3.30 7.98
N SER A 137 15.40 2.63 9.03
CA SER A 137 14.86 1.34 9.43
C SER A 137 13.61 1.49 10.31
N LEU A 138 12.48 1.00 9.82
CA LEU A 138 11.23 0.85 10.57
C LEU A 138 10.82 -0.63 10.68
N LYS A 139 11.80 -1.53 10.76
CA LYS A 139 11.58 -2.98 10.94
C LYS A 139 10.62 -3.25 12.09
N ALA A 140 9.83 -4.31 11.94
CA ALA A 140 8.95 -4.79 13.00
C ALA A 140 9.76 -5.07 14.28
N SER A 141 9.34 -4.46 15.41
CA SER A 141 10.03 -4.58 16.70
C SER A 141 9.04 -4.39 17.83
N LYS A 142 8.94 -5.37 18.72
CA LYS A 142 8.04 -5.32 19.88
C LYS A 142 8.34 -4.13 20.78
N SER A 143 9.60 -3.85 21.10
CA SER A 143 9.98 -2.72 21.93
C SER A 143 9.63 -1.36 21.31
N ARG A 144 9.63 -1.26 19.98
CA ARG A 144 9.15 -0.06 19.27
C ARG A 144 7.63 0.07 19.36
N TRP A 145 6.92 -1.05 19.24
CA TRP A 145 5.45 -1.07 19.36
C TRP A 145 4.99 -0.75 20.79
N GLU A 146 5.65 -1.29 21.81
CA GLU A 146 5.36 -1.02 23.23
C GLU A 146 5.44 0.49 23.51
N ARG A 147 6.51 1.17 23.07
CA ARG A 147 6.63 2.63 23.22
C ARG A 147 5.50 3.40 22.51
N ALA A 148 5.05 2.90 21.35
CA ALA A 148 3.91 3.50 20.66
C ALA A 148 2.61 3.29 21.42
N PHE A 149 2.38 2.10 21.99
CA PHE A 149 1.20 1.82 22.83
C PHE A 149 1.18 2.71 24.10
N GLU A 150 2.31 2.85 24.77
CA GLU A 150 2.46 3.75 25.93
C GLU A 150 2.13 5.19 25.57
N TYR A 151 2.68 5.67 24.44
CA TYR A 151 2.38 7.01 23.96
C TYR A 151 0.88 7.19 23.66
N ILE A 152 0.26 6.27 22.90
CA ILE A 152 -1.17 6.33 22.55
C ILE A 152 -2.03 6.30 23.82
N ALA A 153 -1.71 5.45 24.79
CA ALA A 153 -2.43 5.37 26.06
C ALA A 153 -2.29 6.63 26.90
N SER A 154 -1.18 7.36 26.79
CA SER A 154 -0.95 8.64 27.50
C SER A 154 -1.65 9.85 26.86
N ARG A 155 -2.32 9.66 25.71
CA ARG A 155 -2.97 10.71 24.91
C ARG A 155 -4.47 10.44 24.77
N PRO A 156 -5.31 10.89 25.72
CA PRO A 156 -6.75 10.63 25.70
C PRO A 156 -7.46 11.12 24.43
N GLU A 157 -6.89 12.10 23.74
CA GLU A 157 -7.39 12.65 22.49
C GLU A 157 -7.21 11.72 21.28
N LEU A 158 -6.28 10.74 21.36
CA LEU A 158 -6.05 9.80 20.27
C LEU A 158 -7.09 8.68 20.27
N GLU A 159 -8.03 8.76 19.35
CA GLU A 159 -9.15 7.82 19.21
C GLU A 159 -9.06 6.89 18.01
N ASP A 160 -8.27 7.24 16.98
CA ASP A 160 -8.22 6.56 15.68
C ASP A 160 -6.78 6.26 15.27
N ILE A 161 -6.43 4.97 15.16
CA ILE A 161 -5.09 4.53 14.83
C ILE A 161 -5.07 3.79 13.49
N VAL A 162 -4.26 4.27 12.55
CA VAL A 162 -4.01 3.60 11.26
C VAL A 162 -2.77 2.74 11.38
N ILE A 163 -2.93 1.42 11.34
CA ILE A 163 -1.85 0.43 11.31
C ILE A 163 -1.36 0.30 9.87
N SER A 164 -0.13 0.72 9.60
CA SER A 164 0.47 0.79 8.28
C SER A 164 1.99 0.52 8.35
N GLY A 165 2.78 1.22 7.56
CA GLY A 165 4.23 1.10 7.50
C GLY A 165 4.67 0.96 6.06
N GLY A 166 5.35 -0.14 5.74
CA GLY A 166 5.32 -0.68 4.40
C GLY A 166 3.89 -1.10 4.10
N ASP A 167 3.52 -2.32 4.45
CA ASP A 167 2.15 -2.77 4.28
C ASP A 167 1.77 -3.74 5.42
N ALA A 168 0.69 -3.45 6.13
CA ALA A 168 0.19 -4.29 7.22
C ALA A 168 -0.14 -5.73 6.76
N TYR A 169 -0.31 -5.94 5.46
CA TYR A 169 -0.51 -7.27 4.86
C TYR A 169 0.67 -8.23 5.06
N ASN A 170 1.89 -7.68 5.22
CA ASN A 170 3.08 -8.48 5.44
C ASN A 170 3.26 -8.91 6.91
N LEU A 171 2.42 -8.44 7.82
CA LEU A 171 2.41 -8.92 9.18
C LEU A 171 2.10 -10.41 9.23
N ARG A 172 2.71 -11.13 10.17
CA ARG A 172 2.33 -12.50 10.52
C ARG A 172 1.04 -12.48 11.35
N ALA A 173 0.33 -13.57 11.38
CA ALA A 173 -0.93 -13.71 12.11
C ALA A 173 -0.79 -13.35 13.61
N ASP A 174 0.28 -13.82 14.28
CA ASP A 174 0.56 -13.51 15.67
C ASP A 174 0.78 -12.00 15.90
N TRP A 175 1.39 -11.29 14.95
CA TRP A 175 1.57 -9.84 15.03
C TRP A 175 0.29 -9.06 14.75
N VAL A 176 -0.57 -9.55 13.86
CA VAL A 176 -1.90 -8.98 13.66
C VAL A 176 -2.71 -9.04 14.95
N ARG A 177 -2.73 -10.21 15.62
CA ARG A 177 -3.39 -10.39 16.92
C ARG A 177 -2.80 -9.47 17.98
N GLU A 178 -1.47 -9.45 18.12
CA GLU A 178 -0.76 -8.63 19.11
C GLU A 178 -1.06 -7.15 18.94
N LEU A 179 -0.83 -6.60 17.74
CA LEU A 179 -1.05 -5.18 17.44
C LEU A 179 -2.53 -4.79 17.60
N GLY A 180 -3.42 -5.56 16.97
CA GLY A 180 -4.84 -5.26 16.98
C GLY A 180 -5.43 -5.34 18.40
N THR A 181 -5.10 -6.40 19.15
CA THR A 181 -5.60 -6.58 20.54
C THR A 181 -5.04 -5.53 21.48
N SER A 182 -3.74 -5.21 21.39
CA SER A 182 -3.11 -4.20 22.23
C SER A 182 -3.73 -2.82 22.01
N LEU A 183 -3.89 -2.40 20.77
CA LEU A 183 -4.46 -1.09 20.44
C LEU A 183 -5.93 -0.99 20.82
N ILE A 184 -6.76 -1.99 20.49
CA ILE A 184 -8.19 -1.90 20.73
C ILE A 184 -8.55 -1.94 22.23
N LYS A 185 -7.66 -2.50 23.06
CA LYS A 185 -7.80 -2.49 24.53
C LYS A 185 -7.42 -1.16 25.19
N ILE A 186 -6.72 -0.26 24.49
CA ILE A 186 -6.43 1.08 25.02
C ILE A 186 -7.78 1.82 25.17
N PRO A 187 -8.11 2.36 26.35
CA PRO A 187 -9.44 2.91 26.63
C PRO A 187 -9.89 4.00 25.66
N ASN A 188 -9.01 4.94 25.35
CA ASN A 188 -9.31 6.07 24.45
C ASN A 188 -9.40 5.68 22.96
N VAL A 189 -8.79 4.59 22.53
CA VAL A 189 -8.87 4.15 21.12
C VAL A 189 -10.25 3.60 20.81
N GLN A 190 -10.97 4.24 19.88
CA GLN A 190 -12.32 3.87 19.44
C GLN A 190 -12.29 3.17 18.08
N ARG A 191 -11.23 3.39 17.29
CA ARG A 191 -11.08 2.84 15.94
C ARG A 191 -9.65 2.42 15.68
N ILE A 192 -9.48 1.26 15.02
CA ILE A 192 -8.23 0.88 14.36
C ILE A 192 -8.50 0.52 12.90
N ARG A 193 -7.55 0.84 12.03
CA ARG A 193 -7.64 0.61 10.59
C ARG A 193 -6.37 -0.06 10.10
N PHE A 194 -6.47 -1.28 9.57
CA PHE A 194 -5.35 -1.93 8.89
C PHE A 194 -5.28 -1.42 7.45
N ALA A 195 -4.19 -0.77 7.08
CA ALA A 195 -4.00 -0.20 5.75
C ALA A 195 -3.11 -1.09 4.88
N SER A 196 -3.58 -1.43 3.68
CA SER A 196 -2.90 -2.38 2.80
C SER A 196 -3.27 -2.21 1.33
N LYS A 197 -2.29 -2.42 0.43
CA LYS A 197 -2.54 -2.66 -1.00
C LYS A 197 -2.65 -4.16 -1.33
N GLY A 198 -2.52 -5.02 -0.36
CA GLY A 198 -2.43 -6.48 -0.54
C GLY A 198 -3.61 -7.10 -1.30
N LEU A 199 -4.84 -6.61 -1.10
CA LEU A 199 -6.03 -7.10 -1.81
C LEU A 199 -5.99 -6.84 -3.33
N ALA A 200 -5.30 -5.80 -3.76
CA ALA A 200 -5.10 -5.50 -5.18
C ALA A 200 -3.95 -6.31 -5.81
N VAL A 201 -2.89 -6.61 -5.05
CA VAL A 201 -1.63 -7.12 -5.61
C VAL A 201 -1.26 -8.55 -5.18
N MET A 202 -1.96 -9.12 -4.19
CA MET A 202 -1.76 -10.49 -3.69
C MET A 202 -3.00 -11.01 -2.93
N PRO A 203 -4.21 -11.00 -3.52
CA PRO A 203 -5.44 -11.46 -2.85
C PRO A 203 -5.36 -12.91 -2.37
N GLN A 204 -4.46 -13.72 -2.94
CA GLN A 204 -4.23 -15.11 -2.56
C GLN A 204 -3.89 -15.27 -1.09
N LYS A 205 -3.32 -14.26 -0.41
CA LYS A 205 -3.04 -14.36 1.02
C LYS A 205 -4.31 -14.53 1.83
N VAL A 206 -5.31 -13.70 1.59
CA VAL A 206 -6.63 -13.82 2.25
C VAL A 206 -7.27 -15.18 1.97
N LEU A 207 -7.08 -15.71 0.76
CA LEU A 207 -7.70 -16.97 0.33
C LEU A 207 -7.02 -18.23 0.89
N THR A 208 -5.70 -18.16 1.15
CA THR A 208 -4.90 -19.36 1.45
C THR A 208 -4.04 -19.28 2.71
N ASP A 209 -3.93 -18.11 3.36
CA ASP A 209 -3.35 -17.94 4.69
C ASP A 209 -4.49 -17.81 5.72
N HIS A 210 -5.06 -18.94 6.08
CA HIS A 210 -6.23 -18.97 6.95
C HIS A 210 -5.94 -18.36 8.32
N ASP A 211 -4.77 -18.66 8.91
CA ASP A 211 -4.38 -18.12 10.22
C ASP A 211 -4.28 -16.58 10.21
N TRP A 212 -3.78 -16.00 9.11
CA TRP A 212 -3.74 -14.53 8.97
C TRP A 212 -5.14 -13.92 8.90
N PHE A 213 -6.04 -14.53 8.13
CA PHE A 213 -7.41 -14.03 8.01
C PHE A 213 -8.18 -14.23 9.33
N ASP A 214 -8.00 -15.37 9.99
CA ASP A 214 -8.60 -15.65 11.29
C ASP A 214 -8.14 -14.65 12.35
N ALA A 215 -6.84 -14.26 12.35
CA ALA A 215 -6.32 -13.20 13.21
C ALA A 215 -7.03 -11.85 12.96
N MET A 216 -7.29 -11.48 11.71
CA MET A 216 -8.05 -10.27 11.37
C MET A 216 -9.49 -10.36 11.88
N ALA A 217 -10.16 -11.49 11.69
CA ALA A 217 -11.53 -11.71 12.15
C ALA A 217 -11.65 -11.71 13.69
N GLU A 218 -10.67 -12.31 14.39
CA GLU A 218 -10.58 -12.29 15.85
C GLU A 218 -10.45 -10.87 16.42
N VAL A 219 -9.54 -10.06 15.83
CA VAL A 219 -9.36 -8.66 16.26
C VAL A 219 -10.63 -7.85 15.98
N HIS A 220 -11.28 -8.07 14.84
CA HIS A 220 -12.55 -7.42 14.50
C HIS A 220 -13.65 -7.80 15.49
N ALA A 221 -13.81 -9.09 15.79
CA ALA A 221 -14.80 -9.58 16.75
C ALA A 221 -14.56 -8.99 18.15
N LEU A 222 -13.29 -8.90 18.60
CA LEU A 222 -12.94 -8.26 19.85
C LEU A 222 -13.35 -6.78 19.85
N GLY A 223 -13.04 -6.03 18.78
CA GLY A 223 -13.45 -4.63 18.65
C GLY A 223 -14.96 -4.48 18.77
N ARG A 224 -15.72 -5.27 18.03
CA ARG A 224 -17.20 -5.27 18.10
C ARG A 224 -17.73 -5.56 19.50
N SER A 225 -17.14 -6.51 20.22
CA SER A 225 -17.54 -6.84 21.58
C SER A 225 -17.33 -5.69 22.58
N MET A 226 -16.42 -4.78 22.25
CA MET A 226 -16.08 -3.57 23.03
C MET A 226 -16.79 -2.30 22.50
N GLY A 227 -17.63 -2.40 21.47
CA GLY A 227 -18.27 -1.26 20.82
C GLY A 227 -17.31 -0.38 20.02
N LYS A 228 -16.17 -0.92 19.57
CA LYS A 228 -15.10 -0.21 18.84
C LYS A 228 -15.00 -0.70 17.41
N GLU A 229 -14.56 0.18 16.49
CA GLU A 229 -14.43 -0.16 15.08
C GLU A 229 -13.05 -0.76 14.77
N VAL A 230 -13.05 -1.89 14.06
CA VAL A 230 -11.87 -2.45 13.38
C VAL A 230 -12.19 -2.56 11.90
N ALA A 231 -11.52 -1.76 11.07
CA ALA A 231 -11.75 -1.69 9.63
C ALA A 231 -10.50 -2.07 8.84
N PHE A 232 -10.70 -2.45 7.58
CA PHE A 232 -9.62 -2.67 6.62
C PHE A 232 -9.64 -1.60 5.54
N HIS A 233 -8.54 -0.88 5.36
CA HIS A 233 -8.41 0.12 4.32
C HIS A 233 -7.53 -0.44 3.19
N THR A 234 -8.13 -0.61 2.02
CA THR A 234 -7.43 -1.10 0.83
C THR A 234 -7.05 0.03 -0.12
N HIS A 235 -6.26 -0.30 -1.13
CA HIS A 235 -5.70 0.67 -2.06
C HIS A 235 -5.76 0.15 -3.50
N PHE A 236 -6.90 0.32 -4.14
CA PHE A 236 -7.08 0.11 -5.57
C PHE A 236 -7.01 1.47 -6.28
N ASN A 237 -6.24 1.57 -7.34
CA ASN A 237 -6.12 2.77 -8.17
C ASN A 237 -6.74 2.60 -9.55
N HIS A 238 -6.86 1.39 -10.05
CA HIS A 238 -7.42 1.12 -11.37
C HIS A 238 -8.38 -0.07 -11.37
N ALA A 239 -9.37 0.00 -12.26
CA ALA A 239 -10.38 -1.04 -12.38
C ALA A 239 -9.81 -2.43 -12.74
N ASN A 240 -8.64 -2.49 -13.42
CA ASN A 240 -7.97 -3.75 -13.75
C ASN A 240 -7.31 -4.45 -12.55
N GLU A 241 -7.15 -3.77 -11.42
CA GLU A 241 -6.74 -4.39 -10.15
C GLU A 241 -7.89 -5.20 -9.51
N VAL A 242 -9.14 -4.94 -9.92
CA VAL A 242 -10.32 -5.66 -9.43
C VAL A 242 -10.52 -6.91 -10.27
N THR A 243 -10.08 -8.05 -9.71
CA THR A 243 -10.13 -9.36 -10.35
C THR A 243 -11.09 -10.30 -9.64
N GLU A 244 -11.33 -11.47 -10.23
CA GLU A 244 -12.11 -12.52 -9.56
C GLU A 244 -11.47 -12.96 -8.23
N LEU A 245 -10.14 -13.04 -8.16
CA LEU A 245 -9.45 -13.40 -6.91
C LEU A 245 -9.58 -12.31 -5.85
N SER A 246 -9.50 -11.02 -6.22
CA SER A 246 -9.74 -9.94 -5.26
C SER A 246 -11.20 -9.91 -4.80
N ARG A 247 -12.17 -10.22 -5.68
CA ARG A 247 -13.58 -10.38 -5.32
C ARG A 247 -13.79 -11.49 -4.29
N GLN A 248 -13.22 -12.68 -4.53
CA GLN A 248 -13.29 -13.79 -3.58
C GLN A 248 -12.67 -13.45 -2.23
N ALA A 249 -11.51 -12.81 -2.23
CA ALA A 249 -10.85 -12.35 -1.00
C ALA A 249 -11.72 -11.35 -0.22
N LEU A 250 -12.34 -10.40 -0.91
CA LEU A 250 -13.21 -9.39 -0.31
C LEU A 250 -14.53 -9.97 0.20
N ASN A 251 -15.08 -11.00 -0.45
CA ASN A 251 -16.24 -11.71 0.07
C ASN A 251 -15.96 -12.30 1.47
N ARG A 252 -14.74 -12.79 1.74
CA ARG A 252 -14.39 -13.25 3.09
C ARG A 252 -14.45 -12.14 4.14
N PHE A 253 -14.01 -10.92 3.79
CA PHE A 253 -14.15 -9.75 4.68
C PHE A 253 -15.62 -9.38 4.88
N PHE A 254 -16.41 -9.40 3.81
CA PHE A 254 -17.83 -9.11 3.86
C PHE A 254 -18.59 -10.13 4.75
N ASP A 255 -18.33 -11.42 4.56
CA ASP A 255 -18.93 -12.50 5.35
C ASP A 255 -18.53 -12.43 6.83
N ALA A 256 -17.32 -11.98 7.13
CA ALA A 256 -16.85 -11.73 8.50
C ALA A 256 -17.38 -10.41 9.10
N GLY A 257 -18.13 -9.61 8.35
CA GLY A 257 -18.66 -8.32 8.76
C GLY A 257 -17.59 -7.22 8.89
N ILE A 258 -16.40 -7.42 8.33
CA ILE A 258 -15.30 -6.46 8.36
C ILE A 258 -15.53 -5.41 7.27
N ILE A 259 -15.63 -4.13 7.65
CA ILE A 259 -15.79 -3.03 6.71
C ILE A 259 -14.49 -2.82 5.94
N VAL A 260 -14.59 -2.79 4.61
CA VAL A 260 -13.46 -2.50 3.71
C VAL A 260 -13.70 -1.16 3.01
N ARG A 261 -12.73 -0.24 3.13
CA ARG A 261 -12.76 1.09 2.50
C ARG A 261 -11.57 1.23 1.56
N ASN A 262 -11.77 1.89 0.41
CA ASN A 262 -10.70 2.13 -0.55
C ASN A 262 -10.16 3.56 -0.46
N GLN A 263 -8.84 3.67 -0.43
CA GLN A 263 -8.10 4.90 -0.68
C GLN A 263 -7.45 4.79 -2.06
N SER A 264 -7.68 5.79 -2.93
CA SER A 264 -6.99 5.90 -4.21
C SER A 264 -6.06 7.11 -4.19
N VAL A 265 -5.06 7.10 -5.06
CA VAL A 265 -4.29 8.29 -5.42
C VAL A 265 -4.47 8.55 -6.92
N LEU A 266 -4.69 9.81 -7.31
CA LEU A 266 -4.76 10.20 -8.71
C LEU A 266 -3.38 10.10 -9.34
N LEU A 267 -3.27 9.29 -10.37
CA LEU A 267 -2.04 9.02 -11.11
C LEU A 267 -2.27 9.22 -12.58
N ARG A 268 -1.41 10.02 -13.22
CA ARG A 268 -1.45 10.26 -14.66
C ARG A 268 -1.29 8.95 -15.43
N GLY A 269 -2.21 8.73 -16.38
CA GLY A 269 -2.25 7.51 -17.20
C GLY A 269 -2.76 6.27 -16.48
N VAL A 270 -3.28 6.41 -15.24
CA VAL A 270 -3.85 5.30 -14.48
C VAL A 270 -5.34 5.54 -14.22
N ASN A 271 -5.70 6.64 -13.57
CA ASN A 271 -7.07 6.92 -13.15
C ASN A 271 -7.40 8.42 -13.20
N ASP A 272 -6.70 9.17 -14.00
CA ASP A 272 -6.79 10.62 -14.12
C ASP A 272 -7.85 11.11 -15.13
N THR A 273 -8.78 10.22 -15.50
CA THR A 273 -9.95 10.59 -16.31
C THR A 273 -11.26 10.24 -15.58
N PRO A 274 -12.36 10.99 -15.80
CA PRO A 274 -13.66 10.67 -15.21
C PRO A 274 -14.13 9.25 -15.53
N GLU A 275 -13.87 8.74 -16.73
CA GLU A 275 -14.27 7.40 -17.17
C GLU A 275 -13.53 6.31 -16.38
N SER A 276 -12.20 6.44 -16.22
CA SER A 276 -11.39 5.47 -15.49
C SER A 276 -11.74 5.45 -14.01
N MET A 277 -11.95 6.63 -13.40
CA MET A 277 -12.35 6.74 -12.00
C MET A 277 -13.78 6.22 -11.77
N SER A 278 -14.74 6.56 -12.64
CA SER A 278 -16.11 6.05 -12.56
C SER A 278 -16.16 4.53 -12.67
N LEU A 279 -15.35 3.94 -13.56
CA LEU A 279 -15.27 2.49 -13.70
C LEU A 279 -14.66 1.84 -12.45
N LEU A 280 -13.63 2.44 -11.86
CA LEU A 280 -13.04 1.96 -10.60
C LEU A 280 -14.09 1.97 -9.48
N VAL A 281 -14.76 3.11 -9.26
CA VAL A 281 -15.80 3.27 -8.22
C VAL A 281 -16.91 2.23 -8.39
N LYS A 282 -17.39 2.04 -9.63
CA LYS A 282 -18.39 1.04 -9.95
C LYS A 282 -17.93 -0.39 -9.61
N ARG A 283 -16.71 -0.75 -10.00
CA ARG A 283 -16.16 -2.10 -9.70
C ARG A 283 -15.93 -2.31 -8.20
N LEU A 284 -15.48 -1.28 -7.46
CA LEU A 284 -15.35 -1.34 -6.01
C LEU A 284 -16.71 -1.61 -5.34
N GLY A 285 -17.76 -0.93 -5.78
CA GLY A 285 -19.13 -1.18 -5.27
C GLY A 285 -19.59 -2.62 -5.52
N HIS A 286 -19.24 -3.22 -6.66
CA HIS A 286 -19.61 -4.62 -6.98
C HIS A 286 -18.89 -5.68 -6.12
N ILE A 287 -17.84 -5.29 -5.39
CA ILE A 287 -17.06 -6.18 -4.52
C ILE A 287 -17.12 -5.77 -3.04
N ASN A 288 -18.18 -5.02 -2.67
CA ASN A 288 -18.43 -4.56 -1.29
C ASN A 288 -17.31 -3.70 -0.69
N VAL A 289 -16.63 -2.92 -1.51
CA VAL A 289 -15.60 -1.97 -1.07
C VAL A 289 -16.13 -0.56 -1.19
N HIS A 290 -16.07 0.20 -0.08
CA HIS A 290 -16.54 1.58 -0.06
C HIS A 290 -15.43 2.53 -0.51
N PRO A 291 -15.61 3.32 -1.60
CA PRO A 291 -14.73 4.43 -1.91
C PRO A 291 -14.70 5.41 -0.73
N TYR A 292 -13.50 5.83 -0.30
CA TYR A 292 -13.37 6.62 0.92
C TYR A 292 -12.56 7.90 0.71
N TYR A 293 -11.33 7.80 0.19
CA TYR A 293 -10.49 8.93 -0.15
C TYR A 293 -9.94 8.81 -1.57
N VAL A 294 -9.77 9.96 -2.21
CA VAL A 294 -8.93 10.12 -3.39
C VAL A 294 -7.91 11.21 -3.07
N TYR A 295 -6.62 10.86 -3.10
CA TYR A 295 -5.53 11.80 -2.88
C TYR A 295 -5.00 12.33 -4.21
N VAL A 296 -4.63 13.60 -4.25
CA VAL A 296 -3.76 14.11 -5.31
C VAL A 296 -2.35 13.56 -5.06
N HIS A 297 -1.65 13.17 -6.12
CA HIS A 297 -0.29 12.64 -6.02
C HIS A 297 0.64 13.68 -5.39
N ASP A 298 1.38 13.26 -4.38
CA ASP A 298 2.33 14.12 -3.65
C ASP A 298 3.67 14.26 -4.39
N LEU A 299 4.57 15.10 -3.89
CA LEU A 299 5.93 15.28 -4.41
C LEU A 299 6.79 14.09 -4.01
N VAL A 300 6.75 13.02 -4.80
CA VAL A 300 7.53 11.78 -4.60
C VAL A 300 8.69 11.74 -5.57
N GLN A 301 9.90 11.51 -5.05
CA GLN A 301 11.11 11.42 -5.85
C GLN A 301 10.97 10.39 -6.99
N GLY A 302 11.34 10.77 -8.21
CA GLY A 302 11.31 9.88 -9.37
C GLY A 302 9.90 9.46 -9.83
N ALA A 303 8.84 10.19 -9.41
CA ALA A 303 7.45 9.89 -9.74
C ALA A 303 6.70 11.10 -10.36
N GLU A 304 7.41 12.14 -10.77
CA GLU A 304 6.81 13.36 -11.35
C GLU A 304 6.01 13.07 -12.63
N ASP A 305 6.36 12.03 -13.39
CA ASP A 305 5.62 11.57 -14.56
C ASP A 305 4.20 11.08 -14.25
N MET A 306 3.95 10.67 -12.99
CA MET A 306 2.63 10.21 -12.54
C MET A 306 1.80 11.31 -11.88
N ARG A 307 2.35 12.51 -11.66
CA ARG A 307 1.65 13.59 -10.97
C ARG A 307 0.55 14.20 -11.83
N THR A 308 -0.61 14.41 -11.23
CA THR A 308 -1.78 15.09 -11.83
C THR A 308 -1.90 16.52 -11.34
N THR A 309 -2.81 17.27 -11.93
CA THR A 309 -3.14 18.63 -11.48
C THR A 309 -4.25 18.60 -10.43
N VAL A 310 -4.38 19.69 -9.65
CA VAL A 310 -5.54 19.88 -8.75
C VAL A 310 -6.84 19.94 -9.54
N GLN A 311 -6.81 20.51 -10.77
CA GLN A 311 -7.98 20.54 -11.63
C GLN A 311 -8.50 19.13 -11.97
N THR A 312 -7.59 18.20 -12.27
CA THR A 312 -7.94 16.78 -12.50
C THR A 312 -8.67 16.15 -11.29
N ALA A 313 -8.38 16.63 -10.08
CA ALA A 313 -9.04 16.13 -8.88
C ALA A 313 -10.42 16.76 -8.64
N VAL A 314 -10.68 17.92 -9.24
CA VAL A 314 -11.97 18.62 -9.16
C VAL A 314 -12.95 18.12 -10.22
N ASP A 315 -12.45 17.82 -11.42
CA ASP A 315 -13.23 17.28 -12.55
C ASP A 315 -13.69 15.84 -12.30
#